data_6550e6f2e04bf4ce1f5edbbf89cf142b
#
_entry.id   6550e6f2e04bf4ce1f5edbbf89cf142b
#
_cell.length_a   1.000
_cell.length_b   1.000
_cell.length_c   1.000
_cell.angle_alpha   90.00
_cell.angle_beta   90.00
_cell.angle_gamma   90.00
#
_symmetry.space_group_name_H-M   'P 1'
#
loop_
_entity.id
_entity.type
_entity.pdbx_description
1 polymer ?
#
loop_
_entity_poly.entity_id
_entity_poly.type
_entity_poly.pdbx_seq_one_letter_code
_entity_poly.pdbx_strand_id
1 'polypeptide(L)'
;MKKTGILILGVLILLAFMTSVSTKVKVLDVVHLSDDSMVTGIIVEIAPNKSIKVETIDGKVITCFSDKMTQVEVKLKSRTVATALAVVGPFFPLGVPIIQGYGQIYNGQYLKGGGFLISGLIALTLLVQTEDNQDIRDKLGLAILSLGYIWSIVDANLSINKINATRLREYQPKDISTSLNYIRHQGLIVSYNFRF
;
A
#
# COMPACT_ATOMS: atom_id res chain seq x y z
N MET A 1 11.70 12.69 35.40
CA MET A 1 11.26 13.64 34.35
C MET A 1 12.06 13.59 33.04
N LYS A 2 13.36 13.30 33.00
CA LYS A 2 14.16 13.28 31.73
C LYS A 2 13.75 12.16 30.75
N LYS A 3 13.33 10.99 31.21
CA LYS A 3 12.98 9.82 30.36
C LYS A 3 11.68 10.02 29.59
N THR A 4 10.69 10.69 30.16
CA THR A 4 9.40 11.01 29.52
C THR A 4 9.56 11.97 28.33
N GLY A 5 10.47 12.95 28.44
CA GLY A 5 10.76 13.91 27.37
C GLY A 5 11.38 13.25 26.12
N ILE A 6 12.25 12.27 26.32
CA ILE A 6 12.88 11.52 25.21
C ILE A 6 11.83 10.69 24.47
N LEU A 7 10.90 10.09 25.19
CA LEU A 7 9.82 9.29 24.62
C LEU A 7 8.86 10.15 23.77
N ILE A 8 8.47 11.33 24.30
CA ILE A 8 7.62 12.28 23.57
C ILE A 8 8.31 12.80 22.32
N LEU A 9 9.61 13.13 22.40
CA LEU A 9 10.38 13.57 21.25
C LEU A 9 10.50 12.48 20.19
N GLY A 10 10.72 11.23 20.58
CA GLY A 10 10.72 10.06 19.68
C GLY A 10 9.39 9.88 18.95
N VAL A 11 8.26 10.00 19.66
CA VAL A 11 6.91 9.94 19.08
C VAL A 11 6.67 11.07 18.10
N LEU A 12 7.07 12.31 18.43
CA LEU A 12 6.93 13.47 17.55
C LEU A 12 7.77 13.35 16.27
N ILE A 13 9.01 12.87 16.37
CA ILE A 13 9.87 12.60 15.22
C ILE A 13 9.25 11.52 14.33
N LEU A 14 8.69 10.47 14.92
CA LEU A 14 8.05 9.37 14.21
C LEU A 14 6.77 9.83 13.49
N LEU A 15 5.95 10.66 14.13
CA LEU A 15 4.76 11.28 13.53
C LEU A 15 5.15 12.22 12.38
N ALA A 16 6.21 13.02 12.52
CA ALA A 16 6.73 13.85 11.45
C ALA A 16 7.26 13.03 10.27
N PHE A 17 7.89 11.88 10.54
CA PHE A 17 8.33 10.94 9.50
C PHE A 17 7.14 10.32 8.75
N MET A 18 6.06 9.97 9.45
CA MET A 18 4.85 9.42 8.83
C MET A 18 4.11 10.42 7.93
N THR A 19 4.09 11.70 8.27
CA THR A 19 3.52 12.74 7.40
C THR A 19 4.32 12.94 6.13
N SER A 20 5.65 12.75 6.19
CA SER A 20 6.54 12.84 5.02
C SER A 20 6.42 11.65 4.07
N VAL A 21 6.10 10.45 4.58
CA VAL A 21 5.94 9.21 3.77
C VAL A 21 4.54 9.09 3.15
N SER A 22 3.63 10.03 3.44
CA SER A 22 2.27 10.06 2.87
C SER A 22 2.22 10.39 1.36
N THR A 23 3.33 10.26 0.64
CA THR A 23 3.28 10.19 -0.81
C THR A 23 2.57 8.90 -1.18
N LYS A 24 1.28 9.00 -1.55
CA LYS A 24 0.50 7.89 -2.11
C LYS A 24 1.37 7.24 -3.19
N VAL A 25 1.80 6.02 -2.97
CA VAL A 25 2.41 5.22 -4.04
C VAL A 25 1.30 5.01 -5.08
N LYS A 26 1.23 5.93 -6.03
CA LYS A 26 0.29 5.89 -7.12
C LYS A 26 0.79 4.82 -8.09
N VAL A 27 0.05 3.73 -8.21
CA VAL A 27 0.29 2.73 -9.26
C VAL A 27 -0.36 3.29 -10.51
N LEU A 28 0.46 3.59 -11.52
CA LEU A 28 0.00 4.21 -12.76
C LEU A 28 -0.44 3.14 -13.74
N ASP A 29 -1.61 3.33 -14.32
CA ASP A 29 -2.14 2.54 -15.43
C ASP A 29 -1.63 3.10 -16.76
N VAL A 30 -1.68 2.31 -17.82
CA VAL A 30 -1.26 2.73 -19.16
C VAL A 30 -2.40 2.48 -20.14
N VAL A 31 -2.79 3.50 -20.87
CA VAL A 31 -3.75 3.41 -21.97
C VAL A 31 -3.00 3.58 -23.29
N HIS A 32 -3.03 2.56 -24.13
CA HIS A 32 -2.44 2.57 -25.46
C HIS A 32 -3.49 3.08 -26.45
N LEU A 33 -3.07 4.02 -27.30
CA LEU A 33 -3.92 4.60 -28.33
C LEU A 33 -3.58 4.01 -29.72
N SER A 34 -4.49 4.18 -30.66
CA SER A 34 -4.36 3.65 -32.03
C SER A 34 -3.29 4.32 -32.88
N ASP A 35 -2.77 5.46 -32.43
CA ASP A 35 -1.65 6.18 -33.02
C ASP A 35 -0.29 5.82 -32.40
N ASP A 36 -0.22 4.67 -31.68
CA ASP A 36 0.93 4.18 -30.92
C ASP A 36 1.35 5.10 -29.76
N SER A 37 0.60 6.15 -29.45
CA SER A 37 0.84 6.94 -28.26
C SER A 37 0.32 6.24 -26.99
N MET A 38 0.87 6.63 -25.83
CA MET A 38 0.52 6.07 -24.53
C MET A 38 0.17 7.18 -23.55
N VAL A 39 -0.94 7.00 -22.83
CA VAL A 39 -1.32 7.85 -21.71
C VAL A 39 -1.10 7.11 -20.41
N THR A 40 -0.18 7.62 -19.59
CA THR A 40 0.15 7.02 -18.28
C THR A 40 -0.41 7.86 -17.16
N GLY A 41 -1.17 7.25 -16.26
CA GLY A 41 -1.79 7.96 -15.15
C GLY A 41 -2.66 7.05 -14.29
N ILE A 42 -3.54 7.68 -13.51
CA ILE A 42 -4.56 6.97 -12.73
C ILE A 42 -5.87 7.07 -13.48
N ILE A 43 -6.50 5.94 -13.75
CA ILE A 43 -7.84 5.94 -14.31
C ILE A 43 -8.80 6.41 -13.21
N VAL A 44 -9.46 7.55 -13.45
CA VAL A 44 -10.38 8.20 -12.50
C VAL A 44 -11.84 7.96 -12.84
N GLU A 45 -12.14 7.66 -14.10
CA GLU A 45 -13.50 7.40 -14.56
C GLU A 45 -13.49 6.47 -15.77
N ILE A 46 -14.42 5.53 -15.79
CA ILE A 46 -14.67 4.65 -16.94
C ILE A 46 -16.13 4.82 -17.34
N ALA A 47 -16.36 5.32 -18.55
CA ALA A 47 -17.65 5.30 -19.18
C ALA A 47 -17.69 4.12 -20.17
N PRO A 48 -18.41 3.02 -19.85
CA PRO A 48 -18.42 1.81 -20.67
C PRO A 48 -18.76 2.14 -22.13
N ASN A 49 -17.98 1.58 -23.07
CA ASN A 49 -18.10 1.78 -24.52
C ASN A 49 -18.02 3.23 -25.02
N LYS A 50 -17.54 4.16 -24.20
CA LYS A 50 -17.41 5.58 -24.60
C LYS A 50 -16.00 6.11 -24.41
N SER A 51 -15.53 6.14 -23.17
CA SER A 51 -14.24 6.76 -22.86
C SER A 51 -13.70 6.35 -21.50
N ILE A 52 -12.38 6.53 -21.34
CA ILE A 52 -11.68 6.42 -20.06
C ILE A 52 -11.03 7.76 -19.76
N LYS A 53 -11.20 8.28 -18.54
CA LYS A 53 -10.49 9.46 -18.07
C LYS A 53 -9.29 9.06 -17.24
N VAL A 54 -8.13 9.56 -17.60
CA VAL A 54 -6.85 9.30 -16.97
C VAL A 54 -6.30 10.59 -16.37
N GLU A 55 -6.07 10.62 -15.07
CA GLU A 55 -5.35 11.71 -14.40
C GLU A 55 -3.84 11.42 -14.48
N THR A 56 -3.10 12.21 -15.21
CA THR A 56 -1.65 12.12 -15.37
C THR A 56 -0.92 12.57 -14.10
N ILE A 57 0.40 12.33 -14.02
CA ILE A 57 1.22 12.68 -12.84
C ILE A 57 1.21 14.19 -12.57
N ASP A 58 1.13 15.00 -13.61
CA ASP A 58 1.05 16.46 -13.56
C ASP A 58 -0.37 17.01 -13.24
N GLY A 59 -1.32 16.10 -12.93
CA GLY A 59 -2.68 16.45 -12.51
C GLY A 59 -3.64 16.81 -13.67
N LYS A 60 -3.22 16.64 -14.92
CA LYS A 60 -4.11 16.84 -16.07
C LYS A 60 -5.01 15.62 -16.23
N VAL A 61 -6.28 15.87 -16.58
CA VAL A 61 -7.23 14.80 -16.92
C VAL A 61 -7.33 14.69 -18.44
N ILE A 62 -6.93 13.55 -18.97
CA ILE A 62 -7.01 13.22 -20.40
C ILE A 62 -8.17 12.26 -20.60
N THR A 63 -9.04 12.56 -21.57
CA THR A 63 -10.14 11.67 -21.97
C THR A 63 -9.71 10.85 -23.18
N CYS A 64 -9.60 9.53 -23.01
CA CYS A 64 -9.33 8.60 -24.09
C CYS A 64 -10.65 7.98 -24.56
N PHE A 65 -11.00 8.16 -25.83
CA PHE A 65 -12.22 7.63 -26.41
C PHE A 65 -12.02 6.17 -26.85
N SER A 66 -13.08 5.36 -26.75
CA SER A 66 -13.01 3.91 -27.03
C SER A 66 -12.55 3.58 -28.44
N ASP A 67 -12.96 4.37 -29.44
CA ASP A 67 -12.56 4.23 -30.86
C ASP A 67 -11.07 4.48 -31.12
N LYS A 68 -10.39 5.13 -30.19
CA LYS A 68 -8.96 5.46 -30.27
C LYS A 68 -8.09 4.63 -29.32
N MET A 69 -8.68 3.74 -28.53
CA MET A 69 -7.94 2.90 -27.61
C MET A 69 -7.72 1.50 -28.19
N THR A 70 -6.50 1.00 -28.10
CA THR A 70 -6.16 -0.38 -28.50
C THR A 70 -6.03 -1.31 -27.31
N GLN A 71 -5.49 -0.80 -26.18
CA GLN A 71 -5.22 -1.61 -24.99
C GLN A 71 -5.22 -0.75 -23.74
N VAL A 72 -5.68 -1.31 -22.63
CA VAL A 72 -5.55 -0.70 -21.30
C VAL A 72 -4.80 -1.67 -20.39
N GLU A 73 -3.68 -1.22 -19.83
CA GLU A 73 -2.90 -1.96 -18.86
C GLU A 73 -3.17 -1.44 -17.46
N VAL A 74 -3.83 -2.25 -16.65
CA VAL A 74 -4.06 -1.95 -15.23
C VAL A 74 -2.93 -2.54 -14.41
N LYS A 75 -2.09 -1.69 -13.81
CA LYS A 75 -1.03 -2.15 -12.92
C LYS A 75 -1.58 -2.43 -11.54
N LEU A 76 -1.30 -3.62 -11.04
CA LEU A 76 -1.66 -4.06 -9.70
C LEU A 76 -0.53 -3.81 -8.72
N LYS A 77 -0.88 -3.59 -7.46
CA LYS A 77 0.13 -3.51 -6.38
C LYS A 77 0.79 -4.86 -6.18
N SER A 78 2.11 -4.86 -6.02
CA SER A 78 2.87 -6.10 -5.82
C SER A 78 2.64 -6.69 -4.43
N ARG A 79 2.17 -7.93 -4.38
CA ARG A 79 2.03 -8.70 -3.15
C ARG A 79 3.39 -8.92 -2.46
N THR A 80 4.41 -9.23 -3.26
CA THR A 80 5.78 -9.44 -2.75
C THR A 80 6.31 -8.19 -2.06
N VAL A 81 6.13 -7.00 -2.67
CA VAL A 81 6.57 -5.73 -2.09
C VAL A 81 5.79 -5.44 -0.80
N ALA A 82 4.47 -5.62 -0.77
CA ALA A 82 3.66 -5.41 0.43
C ALA A 82 4.12 -6.31 1.59
N THR A 83 4.36 -7.60 1.29
CA THR A 83 4.83 -8.57 2.29
C THR A 83 6.26 -8.27 2.72
N ALA A 84 7.18 -7.97 1.79
CA ALA A 84 8.55 -7.62 2.11
C ALA A 84 8.63 -6.39 3.03
N LEU A 85 7.84 -5.34 2.75
CA LEU A 85 7.76 -4.16 3.61
C LEU A 85 7.17 -4.47 4.99
N ALA A 86 6.22 -5.40 5.08
CA ALA A 86 5.66 -5.83 6.37
C ALA A 86 6.67 -6.66 7.19
N VAL A 87 7.55 -7.42 6.53
CA VAL A 87 8.57 -8.27 7.18
C VAL A 87 9.81 -7.47 7.54
N VAL A 88 10.37 -6.72 6.59
CA VAL A 88 11.68 -6.06 6.75
C VAL A 88 11.53 -4.63 7.29
N GLY A 89 10.47 -3.92 6.85
CA GLY A 89 10.24 -2.53 7.24
C GLY A 89 10.27 -2.27 8.74
N PRO A 90 9.63 -3.10 9.59
CA PRO A 90 9.63 -2.91 11.04
C PRO A 90 11.01 -2.85 11.69
N PHE A 91 12.02 -3.48 11.10
CA PHE A 91 13.39 -3.47 11.64
C PHE A 91 14.18 -2.22 11.28
N PHE A 92 13.70 -1.43 10.32
CA PHE A 92 14.37 -0.21 9.92
C PHE A 92 13.79 1.03 10.65
N PRO A 93 14.61 1.94 11.20
CA PRO A 93 16.08 1.97 11.21
C PRO A 93 16.71 1.34 12.48
N LEU A 94 15.94 0.86 13.45
CA LEU A 94 16.38 0.53 14.81
C LEU A 94 16.77 -0.94 15.02
N GLY A 95 16.66 -1.81 14.01
CA GLY A 95 16.95 -3.24 14.12
C GLY A 95 15.96 -4.06 14.98
N VAL A 96 14.88 -3.43 15.48
CA VAL A 96 13.83 -4.06 16.32
C VAL A 96 12.47 -3.83 15.67
N PRO A 97 11.53 -4.80 15.70
CA PRO A 97 10.25 -4.71 14.98
C PRO A 97 9.23 -3.80 15.68
N ILE A 98 9.63 -2.57 15.98
CA ILE A 98 8.79 -1.59 16.69
C ILE A 98 7.85 -0.87 15.71
N ILE A 99 8.34 -0.52 14.53
CA ILE A 99 7.59 0.26 13.55
C ILE A 99 6.84 -0.69 12.61
N GLN A 100 5.72 -1.21 13.08
CA GLN A 100 4.87 -2.11 12.30
C GLN A 100 3.94 -1.33 11.35
N GLY A 101 3.42 -2.01 10.31
CA GLY A 101 2.39 -1.42 9.43
C GLY A 101 2.88 -0.88 8.09
N TYR A 102 4.14 -1.04 7.71
CA TYR A 102 4.66 -0.58 6.42
C TYR A 102 3.94 -1.22 5.22
N GLY A 103 3.59 -2.51 5.31
CA GLY A 103 2.84 -3.19 4.27
C GLY A 103 1.45 -2.60 4.06
N GLN A 104 0.76 -2.20 5.15
CA GLN A 104 -0.54 -1.54 5.11
C GLN A 104 -0.44 -0.14 4.49
N ILE A 105 0.61 0.61 4.84
CA ILE A 105 0.88 1.94 4.25
C ILE A 105 1.10 1.81 2.74
N TYR A 106 1.90 0.84 2.30
CA TYR A 106 2.09 0.53 0.88
C TYR A 106 0.75 0.18 0.19
N ASN A 107 -0.12 -0.55 0.88
CA ASN A 107 -1.45 -0.90 0.39
C ASN A 107 -2.41 0.31 0.33
N GLY A 108 -2.03 1.45 0.93
CA GLY A 108 -2.88 2.65 1.04
C GLY A 108 -3.83 2.60 2.23
N GLN A 109 -3.64 1.67 3.16
CA GLN A 109 -4.45 1.49 4.37
C GLN A 109 -3.83 2.23 5.56
N TYR A 110 -3.74 3.55 5.46
CA TYR A 110 -3.03 4.41 6.42
C TYR A 110 -3.54 4.28 7.86
N LEU A 111 -4.87 4.16 8.07
CA LEU A 111 -5.44 3.99 9.40
C LEU A 111 -5.02 2.67 10.04
N LYS A 112 -5.00 1.59 9.27
CA LYS A 112 -4.50 0.29 9.77
C LYS A 112 -3.00 0.34 10.03
N GLY A 113 -2.21 0.90 9.11
CA GLY A 113 -0.78 1.09 9.30
C GLY A 113 -0.45 1.90 10.54
N GLY A 114 -1.20 2.99 10.78
CA GLY A 114 -1.10 3.80 11.99
C GLY A 114 -1.47 3.02 13.26
N GLY A 115 -2.51 2.19 13.22
CA GLY A 115 -2.90 1.33 14.34
C GLY A 115 -1.78 0.34 14.72
N PHE A 116 -1.14 -0.31 13.75
CA PHE A 116 0.01 -1.18 14.00
C PHE A 116 1.21 -0.42 14.57
N LEU A 117 1.47 0.78 14.08
CA LEU A 117 2.51 1.63 14.63
C LEU A 117 2.26 1.96 16.11
N ILE A 118 1.05 2.40 16.44
CA ILE A 118 0.67 2.73 17.82
C ILE A 118 0.82 1.51 18.73
N SER A 119 0.42 0.31 18.28
CA SER A 119 0.58 -0.92 19.06
C SER A 119 2.05 -1.24 19.34
N GLY A 120 2.94 -1.03 18.37
CA GLY A 120 4.38 -1.18 18.55
C GLY A 120 4.97 -0.19 19.56
N LEU A 121 4.51 1.07 19.54
CA LEU A 121 4.92 2.09 20.51
C LEU A 121 4.43 1.77 21.93
N ILE A 122 3.20 1.28 22.09
CA ILE A 122 2.69 0.81 23.37
C ILE A 122 3.54 -0.33 23.92
N ALA A 123 3.83 -1.32 23.07
CA ALA A 123 4.69 -2.44 23.44
C ALA A 123 6.08 -1.97 23.90
N LEU A 124 6.71 -1.05 23.15
CA LEU A 124 8.00 -0.47 23.52
C LEU A 124 7.92 0.26 24.88
N THR A 125 6.86 1.03 25.11
CA THR A 125 6.66 1.73 26.39
C THR A 125 6.61 0.76 27.55
N LEU A 126 5.91 -0.36 27.40
CA LEU A 126 5.86 -1.42 28.43
C LEU A 126 7.23 -2.05 28.70
N LEU A 127 8.05 -2.26 27.66
CA LEU A 127 9.38 -2.84 27.76
C LEU A 127 10.43 -1.90 28.38
N VAL A 128 10.26 -0.58 28.27
CA VAL A 128 11.26 0.41 28.74
C VAL A 128 10.97 0.90 30.18
N GLN A 129 9.77 0.71 30.68
CA GLN A 129 9.41 1.13 32.03
C GLN A 129 10.01 0.18 33.08
N THR A 130 10.90 0.73 33.92
CA THR A 130 11.54 0.03 35.04
C THR A 130 10.83 0.36 36.35
N GLU A 131 9.80 -0.39 36.70
CA GLU A 131 9.05 -0.25 37.96
C GLU A 131 8.66 -1.63 38.53
N ASP A 132 8.07 -1.66 39.72
CA ASP A 132 7.53 -2.88 40.29
C ASP A 132 6.59 -3.62 39.34
N ASN A 133 6.67 -4.94 39.23
CA ASN A 133 6.01 -5.83 38.24
C ASN A 133 6.61 -5.83 36.81
N GLN A 134 7.89 -5.60 36.68
CA GLN A 134 8.61 -5.60 35.40
C GLN A 134 8.36 -6.88 34.59
N ASP A 135 8.39 -8.07 35.22
CA ASP A 135 8.21 -9.36 34.53
C ASP A 135 6.88 -9.51 33.78
N ILE A 136 5.77 -9.01 34.34
CA ILE A 136 4.45 -9.05 33.70
C ILE A 136 4.38 -8.05 32.52
N ARG A 137 4.95 -6.86 32.73
CA ARG A 137 4.96 -5.80 31.70
C ARG A 137 5.81 -6.21 30.49
N ASP A 138 6.98 -6.79 30.74
CA ASP A 138 7.89 -7.27 29.69
C ASP A 138 7.22 -8.38 28.87
N LYS A 139 6.58 -9.35 29.52
CA LYS A 139 5.82 -10.41 28.85
C LYS A 139 4.67 -9.83 28.02
N LEU A 140 3.93 -8.86 28.54
CA LEU A 140 2.84 -8.21 27.83
C LEU A 140 3.36 -7.38 26.63
N GLY A 141 4.43 -6.60 26.83
CA GLY A 141 5.09 -5.84 25.77
C GLY A 141 5.59 -6.75 24.64
N LEU A 142 6.28 -7.84 24.96
CA LEU A 142 6.72 -8.83 23.98
C LEU A 142 5.57 -9.51 23.27
N ALA A 143 4.49 -9.84 23.97
CA ALA A 143 3.30 -10.45 23.38
C ALA A 143 2.64 -9.50 22.36
N ILE A 144 2.43 -8.23 22.73
CA ILE A 144 1.85 -7.21 21.83
C ILE A 144 2.75 -7.01 20.61
N LEU A 145 4.08 -6.91 20.81
CA LEU A 145 5.03 -6.72 19.73
C LEU A 145 5.02 -7.90 18.75
N SER A 146 5.07 -9.12 19.27
CA SER A 146 5.13 -10.34 18.44
C SER A 146 3.82 -10.59 17.70
N LEU A 147 2.69 -10.49 18.39
CA LEU A 147 1.37 -10.69 17.77
C LEU A 147 1.07 -9.60 16.77
N GLY A 148 1.36 -8.35 17.09
CA GLY A 148 1.18 -7.21 16.18
C GLY A 148 2.04 -7.37 14.92
N TYR A 149 3.28 -7.80 15.06
CA TYR A 149 4.19 -8.05 13.94
C TYR A 149 3.66 -9.15 13.02
N ILE A 150 3.33 -10.32 13.57
CA ILE A 150 2.78 -11.44 12.78
C ILE A 150 1.50 -11.02 12.09
N TRP A 151 0.59 -10.36 12.82
CA TRP A 151 -0.69 -9.93 12.27
C TRP A 151 -0.51 -8.87 11.17
N SER A 152 0.42 -7.96 11.32
CA SER A 152 0.74 -6.96 10.29
C SER A 152 1.17 -7.61 8.97
N ILE A 153 1.97 -8.69 9.02
CA ILE A 153 2.39 -9.43 7.82
C ILE A 153 1.20 -10.13 7.17
N VAL A 154 0.39 -10.82 7.96
CA VAL A 154 -0.81 -11.54 7.48
C VAL A 154 -1.81 -10.55 6.85
N ASP A 155 -2.13 -9.46 7.55
CA ASP A 155 -3.09 -8.45 7.06
C ASP A 155 -2.58 -7.75 5.80
N ALA A 156 -1.30 -7.39 5.71
CA ALA A 156 -0.72 -6.79 4.50
C ALA A 156 -0.89 -7.70 3.29
N ASN A 157 -0.65 -9.00 3.47
CA ASN A 157 -0.75 -10.02 2.42
C ASN A 157 -2.20 -10.26 1.98
N LEU A 158 -3.14 -10.37 2.93
CA LEU A 158 -4.55 -10.56 2.63
C LEU A 158 -5.20 -9.31 2.02
N SER A 159 -4.86 -8.15 2.54
CA SER A 159 -5.39 -6.87 2.09
C SER A 159 -5.02 -6.56 0.64
N ILE A 160 -3.78 -6.85 0.23
CA ILE A 160 -3.34 -6.58 -1.15
C ILE A 160 -4.13 -7.40 -2.17
N ASN A 161 -4.43 -8.66 -1.86
CA ASN A 161 -5.25 -9.50 -2.73
C ASN A 161 -6.65 -8.93 -2.90
N LYS A 162 -7.27 -8.47 -1.79
CA LYS A 162 -8.60 -7.85 -1.81
C LYS A 162 -8.60 -6.54 -2.60
N ILE A 163 -7.59 -5.69 -2.40
CA ILE A 163 -7.45 -4.41 -3.11
C ILE A 163 -7.29 -4.64 -4.61
N ASN A 164 -6.41 -5.56 -5.00
CA ASN A 164 -6.20 -5.89 -6.40
C ASN A 164 -7.46 -6.50 -7.05
N ALA A 165 -8.16 -7.39 -6.34
CA ALA A 165 -9.42 -7.96 -6.83
C ALA A 165 -10.52 -6.91 -6.99
N THR A 166 -10.63 -5.95 -6.07
CA THR A 166 -11.59 -4.84 -6.20
C THR A 166 -11.25 -3.99 -7.40
N ARG A 167 -9.96 -3.62 -7.54
CA ARG A 167 -9.48 -2.84 -8.69
C ARG A 167 -9.79 -3.53 -10.02
N LEU A 168 -9.51 -4.82 -10.14
CA LEU A 168 -9.84 -5.60 -11.34
C LEU A 168 -11.33 -5.61 -11.66
N ARG A 169 -12.20 -5.71 -10.63
CA ARG A 169 -13.66 -5.69 -10.84
C ARG A 169 -14.18 -4.36 -11.35
N GLU A 170 -13.58 -3.25 -10.90
CA GLU A 170 -13.93 -1.91 -11.38
C GLU A 170 -13.63 -1.75 -12.87
N TYR A 171 -12.64 -2.49 -13.39
CA TYR A 171 -12.18 -2.44 -14.77
C TYR A 171 -12.73 -3.55 -15.66
N GLN A 172 -13.62 -4.44 -15.17
CA GLN A 172 -14.28 -5.47 -16.00
C GLN A 172 -15.64 -4.96 -16.52
N PRO A 173 -15.71 -4.35 -17.71
CA PRO A 173 -16.96 -4.29 -18.46
C PRO A 173 -17.32 -5.70 -18.93
N LYS A 174 -18.63 -6.01 -18.99
CA LYS A 174 -19.15 -7.35 -19.27
C LYS A 174 -18.71 -7.96 -20.61
N ASP A 175 -18.12 -7.19 -21.52
CA ASP A 175 -17.88 -7.58 -22.91
C ASP A 175 -16.40 -7.50 -23.35
N ILE A 176 -15.44 -7.52 -22.40
CA ILE A 176 -14.01 -7.39 -22.73
C ILE A 176 -13.28 -8.72 -22.50
N SER A 177 -12.54 -9.20 -23.53
CA SER A 177 -11.62 -10.32 -23.35
C SER A 177 -10.39 -9.88 -22.53
N THR A 178 -10.18 -10.53 -21.41
CA THR A 178 -9.05 -10.26 -20.50
C THR A 178 -7.89 -11.19 -20.83
N SER A 179 -6.71 -10.66 -21.14
CA SER A 179 -5.46 -11.42 -21.15
C SER A 179 -4.66 -11.11 -19.90
N LEU A 180 -4.29 -12.16 -19.15
CA LEU A 180 -3.42 -12.06 -17.98
C LEU A 180 -1.97 -12.27 -18.40
N ASN A 181 -1.16 -11.21 -18.43
CA ASN A 181 0.25 -11.30 -18.69
C ASN A 181 1.04 -11.11 -17.39
N TYR A 182 1.78 -12.15 -16.98
CA TYR A 182 2.69 -12.08 -15.84
C TYR A 182 4.09 -11.69 -16.31
N ILE A 183 4.52 -10.49 -16.02
CA ILE A 183 5.89 -10.06 -16.25
C ILE A 183 6.67 -10.25 -14.96
N ARG A 184 7.65 -11.17 -14.99
CA ARG A 184 8.40 -11.70 -13.83
C ARG A 184 9.07 -10.66 -12.91
N HIS A 185 9.25 -9.42 -13.37
CA HIS A 185 9.93 -8.36 -12.62
C HIS A 185 9.08 -7.11 -12.31
N GLN A 186 7.86 -7.01 -12.84
CA GLN A 186 7.03 -5.81 -12.72
C GLN A 186 5.70 -6.01 -12.00
N GLY A 187 5.44 -7.23 -11.50
CA GLY A 187 4.15 -7.57 -10.91
C GLY A 187 3.14 -8.06 -11.95
N LEU A 188 1.89 -8.25 -11.50
CA LEU A 188 0.80 -8.72 -12.36
C LEU A 188 0.28 -7.54 -13.19
N ILE A 189 0.40 -7.65 -14.52
CA ILE A 189 -0.21 -6.73 -15.48
C ILE A 189 -1.44 -7.42 -16.05
N VAL A 190 -2.58 -6.75 -15.96
CA VAL A 190 -3.82 -7.21 -16.60
C VAL A 190 -4.04 -6.32 -17.81
N SER A 191 -3.98 -6.93 -19.00
CA SER A 191 -4.23 -6.24 -20.26
C SER A 191 -5.66 -6.50 -20.71
N TYR A 192 -6.38 -5.45 -20.99
CA TYR A 192 -7.72 -5.51 -21.58
C TYR A 192 -7.63 -5.18 -23.06
N ASN A 193 -8.00 -6.15 -23.90
CA ASN A 193 -8.13 -5.93 -25.34
C ASN A 193 -9.59 -5.60 -25.65
N PHE A 194 -9.83 -4.41 -26.15
CA PHE A 194 -11.16 -4.03 -26.63
C PHE A 194 -11.34 -4.57 -28.05
N ARG A 195 -12.35 -5.42 -28.27
CA ARG A 195 -12.83 -5.74 -29.61
C ARG A 195 -14.12 -4.91 -29.82
N PHE A 196 -14.07 -4.04 -30.78
CA PHE A 196 -15.21 -3.26 -31.25
C PHE A 196 -15.90 -4.00 -32.39
#